data_49fe08813fc83349bde6cdef5fbbdf96
#
_entry.id   49fe08813fc83349bde6cdef5fbbdf96
#
_cell.length_a   1.000
_cell.length_b   1.000
_cell.length_c   1.000
_cell.angle_alpha   90.00
_cell.angle_beta   90.00
_cell.angle_gamma   90.00
#
_symmetry.space_group_name_H-M   'P 1'
#
loop_
_entity.id
_entity.type
_entity.pdbx_description
1 polymer ?
#
loop_
_entity_poly.entity_id
_entity_poly.type
_entity_poly.pdbx_seq_one_letter_code
_entity_poly.pdbx_strand_id
1 'polypeptide(L)'
;MNSRKTIRYTMEDVAPAVAMLQKGGLVALPTETVYGLAVNAENSAAVWVLYEVKQREREKALSVLVTGMEMVENYCQNIPPQAYALAEHYWPGPLTMILEDKGVVSALVNDGSGTLGVRCPDHPLTQAILRQAGVALAAPSANPSDQPSPKTAQEVLDYFDGHI
;
A
#
# COMPACT_ATOMS: atom_id res chain seq x y z
N MET A 1 11.48 -25.75 15.00
CA MET A 1 10.81 -24.91 14.00
C MET A 1 10.76 -23.49 14.52
N ASN A 2 11.46 -22.57 13.88
CA ASN A 2 11.30 -21.15 14.20
C ASN A 2 9.95 -20.71 13.65
N SER A 3 8.94 -20.65 14.52
CA SER A 3 7.71 -19.97 14.17
C SER A 3 8.05 -18.48 13.99
N ARG A 4 8.01 -17.99 12.78
CA ARG A 4 8.10 -16.55 12.52
C ARG A 4 6.94 -15.90 13.26
N LYS A 5 7.25 -14.89 14.05
CA LYS A 5 6.25 -14.13 14.78
C LYS A 5 6.16 -12.74 14.15
N THR A 6 4.96 -12.29 13.90
CA THR A 6 4.73 -10.91 13.47
C THR A 6 5.10 -9.96 14.61
N ILE A 7 5.87 -8.93 14.28
CA ILE A 7 6.30 -7.94 15.27
C ILE A 7 5.37 -6.74 15.18
N ARG A 8 4.81 -6.36 16.32
CA ARG A 8 4.01 -5.15 16.45
C ARG A 8 4.88 -4.00 16.90
N TYR A 9 4.93 -2.95 16.10
CA TYR A 9 5.64 -1.71 16.45
C TYR A 9 4.65 -0.63 16.89
N THR A 10 5.15 0.30 17.71
CA THR A 10 4.41 1.48 18.13
C THR A 10 4.62 2.63 17.15
N MET A 11 3.79 3.66 17.25
CA MET A 11 3.80 4.83 16.36
C MET A 11 5.06 5.71 16.48
N GLU A 12 5.90 5.49 17.48
CA GLU A 12 7.03 6.37 17.79
C GLU A 12 8.25 6.14 16.88
N ASP A 13 8.37 4.95 16.29
CA ASP A 13 9.50 4.61 15.41
C ASP A 13 9.03 3.86 14.18
N VAL A 14 9.13 4.50 13.02
CA VAL A 14 8.76 3.89 11.74
C VAL A 14 9.94 3.21 11.03
N ALA A 15 11.16 3.37 11.52
CA ALA A 15 12.36 2.84 10.86
C ALA A 15 12.32 1.32 10.64
N PRO A 16 11.86 0.49 11.57
CA PRO A 16 11.76 -0.95 11.34
C PRO A 16 10.78 -1.30 10.21
N ALA A 17 9.65 -0.61 10.12
CA ALA A 17 8.67 -0.81 9.05
C ALA A 17 9.25 -0.41 7.69
N VAL A 18 9.94 0.73 7.63
CA VAL A 18 10.61 1.19 6.40
C VAL A 18 11.68 0.18 5.96
N ALA A 19 12.50 -0.31 6.89
CA ALA A 19 13.51 -1.32 6.59
C ALA A 19 12.91 -2.61 6.06
N MET A 20 11.78 -3.05 6.62
CA MET A 20 11.05 -4.22 6.15
C MET A 20 10.55 -4.06 4.72
N LEU A 21 9.95 -2.91 4.40
CA LEU A 21 9.49 -2.60 3.04
C LEU A 21 10.65 -2.54 2.04
N GLN A 22 11.77 -1.96 2.42
CA GLN A 22 12.97 -1.88 1.59
C GLN A 22 13.57 -3.25 1.28
N LYS A 23 13.41 -4.21 2.17
CA LYS A 23 13.84 -5.61 1.97
C LYS A 23 12.84 -6.45 1.14
N GLY A 24 11.73 -5.87 0.76
CA GLY A 24 10.68 -6.61 0.05
C GLY A 24 9.71 -7.36 0.97
N GLY A 25 9.67 -7.02 2.24
CA GLY A 25 8.73 -7.60 3.21
C GLY A 25 7.37 -6.92 3.21
N LEU A 26 6.45 -7.48 3.99
CA LEU A 26 5.09 -6.99 4.15
C LEU A 26 4.96 -6.24 5.47
N VAL A 27 4.26 -5.12 5.44
CA VAL A 27 3.96 -4.31 6.63
C VAL A 27 2.48 -3.97 6.65
N ALA A 28 1.80 -4.27 7.74
CA ALA A 28 0.45 -3.77 7.97
C ALA A 28 0.53 -2.36 8.57
N LEU A 29 -0.23 -1.44 8.00
CA LEU A 29 -0.22 -0.04 8.41
C LEU A 29 -1.63 0.55 8.47
N PRO A 30 -1.87 1.51 9.36
CA PRO A 30 -3.18 2.13 9.51
C PRO A 30 -3.44 3.21 8.47
N THR A 31 -4.71 3.36 8.12
CA THR A 31 -5.21 4.52 7.36
C THR A 31 -6.42 5.11 8.09
N GLU A 32 -7.02 6.19 7.57
CA GLU A 32 -8.25 6.75 8.14
C GLU A 32 -9.48 5.86 7.91
N THR A 33 -9.35 4.78 7.12
CA THR A 33 -10.44 3.83 6.86
C THR A 33 -10.18 2.49 7.55
N VAL A 34 -9.30 1.67 6.99
CA VAL A 34 -8.95 0.34 7.51
C VAL A 34 -7.43 0.16 7.48
N TYR A 35 -6.92 -0.88 8.13
CA TYR A 35 -5.52 -1.27 7.97
C TYR A 35 -5.24 -1.78 6.56
N GLY A 36 -4.13 -1.34 5.98
CA GLY A 36 -3.63 -1.84 4.71
C GLY A 36 -2.46 -2.79 4.90
N LEU A 37 -2.36 -3.78 4.03
CA LEU A 37 -1.19 -4.65 3.95
C LEU A 37 -0.29 -4.16 2.83
N ALA A 38 0.85 -3.60 3.18
CA ALA A 38 1.69 -2.83 2.27
C ALA A 38 2.94 -3.57 1.84
N VAL A 39 3.30 -3.38 0.59
CA VAL A 39 4.58 -3.77 0.00
C VAL A 39 5.10 -2.66 -0.91
N ASN A 40 6.41 -2.68 -1.18
CA ASN A 40 6.99 -1.80 -2.20
C ASN A 40 6.38 -2.12 -3.57
N ALA A 41 5.66 -1.16 -4.15
CA ALA A 41 4.95 -1.33 -5.42
C ALA A 41 5.89 -1.59 -6.61
N GLU A 42 7.16 -1.25 -6.50
CA GLU A 42 8.16 -1.49 -7.54
C GLU A 42 8.81 -2.87 -7.47
N ASN A 43 8.60 -3.62 -6.38
CA ASN A 43 9.20 -4.93 -6.15
C ASN A 43 8.21 -6.05 -6.51
N SER A 44 8.39 -6.66 -7.68
CA SER A 44 7.50 -7.71 -8.18
C SER A 44 7.45 -8.93 -7.27
N ALA A 45 8.56 -9.32 -6.66
CA ALA A 45 8.57 -10.45 -5.72
C ALA A 45 7.73 -10.16 -4.47
N ALA A 46 7.82 -8.93 -3.95
CA ALA A 46 7.00 -8.50 -2.80
C ALA A 46 5.51 -8.45 -3.14
N VAL A 47 5.17 -7.91 -4.31
CA VAL A 47 3.77 -7.87 -4.79
C VAL A 47 3.22 -9.29 -4.95
N TRP A 48 4.02 -10.21 -5.49
CA TRP A 48 3.62 -11.61 -5.62
C TRP A 48 3.28 -12.23 -4.26
N VAL A 49 4.15 -12.05 -3.26
CA VAL A 49 3.94 -12.58 -1.90
C VAL A 49 2.68 -11.97 -1.27
N LEU A 50 2.41 -10.68 -1.52
CA LEU A 50 1.18 -10.04 -1.04
C LEU A 50 -0.07 -10.75 -1.55
N TYR A 51 -0.14 -11.08 -2.84
CA TYR A 51 -1.26 -11.83 -3.40
C TYR A 51 -1.41 -13.20 -2.75
N GLU A 52 -0.30 -13.91 -2.54
CA GLU A 52 -0.32 -15.24 -1.91
C GLU A 52 -0.78 -15.19 -0.46
N VAL A 53 -0.26 -14.27 0.35
CA VAL A 53 -0.62 -14.12 1.76
C VAL A 53 -2.10 -13.77 1.92
N LYS A 54 -2.64 -12.93 1.03
CA LYS A 54 -4.06 -12.56 1.03
C LYS A 54 -4.96 -13.62 0.38
N GLN A 55 -4.44 -14.59 -0.31
CA GLN A 55 -5.21 -15.48 -1.17
C GLN A 55 -6.06 -14.70 -2.19
N ARG A 56 -5.45 -13.64 -2.74
CA ARG A 56 -6.11 -12.72 -3.67
C ARG A 56 -5.93 -13.19 -5.12
N GLU A 57 -6.98 -13.09 -5.90
CA GLU A 57 -6.93 -13.32 -7.34
C GLU A 57 -6.06 -12.24 -8.02
N ARG A 58 -5.20 -12.67 -8.95
CA ARG A 58 -4.23 -11.80 -9.61
C ARG A 58 -4.85 -10.73 -10.50
N GLU A 59 -6.00 -11.03 -11.04
CA GLU A 59 -6.79 -10.14 -11.89
C GLU A 59 -7.41 -8.97 -11.12
N LYS A 60 -7.45 -9.06 -9.80
CA LYS A 60 -7.90 -7.97 -8.93
C LYS A 60 -6.76 -6.99 -8.68
N ALA A 61 -6.69 -5.95 -9.51
CA ALA A 61 -5.67 -4.91 -9.40
C ALA A 61 -5.59 -4.30 -7.99
N LEU A 62 -4.41 -3.81 -7.64
CA LEU A 62 -4.14 -3.11 -6.40
C LEU A 62 -4.05 -1.61 -6.65
N SER A 63 -4.44 -0.81 -5.66
CA SER A 63 -4.12 0.61 -5.62
C SER A 63 -2.82 0.82 -4.87
N VAL A 64 -2.17 1.95 -5.13
CA VAL A 64 -0.97 2.35 -4.40
C VAL A 64 -1.22 3.57 -3.54
N LEU A 65 -0.52 3.63 -2.42
CA LEU A 65 -0.50 4.78 -1.53
C LEU A 65 0.67 5.68 -1.90
N VAL A 66 0.42 6.98 -1.86
CA VAL A 66 1.39 8.02 -2.21
C VAL A 66 1.37 9.15 -1.17
N THR A 67 2.42 9.97 -1.15
CA THR A 67 2.50 11.13 -0.26
C THR A 67 1.74 12.34 -0.78
N GLY A 68 1.44 12.39 -2.07
CA GLY A 68 0.77 13.49 -2.75
C GLY A 68 1.02 13.45 -4.24
N MET A 69 0.56 14.49 -4.96
CA MET A 69 0.66 14.56 -6.43
C MET A 69 2.11 14.56 -6.93
N GLU A 70 3.06 15.12 -6.19
CA GLU A 70 4.47 15.09 -6.57
C GLU A 70 4.99 13.65 -6.71
N MET A 71 4.62 12.75 -5.80
CA MET A 71 4.95 11.33 -5.93
C MET A 71 4.18 10.67 -7.08
N VAL A 72 2.91 11.03 -7.29
CA VAL A 72 2.10 10.51 -8.40
C VAL A 72 2.77 10.75 -9.75
N GLU A 73 3.41 11.90 -9.95
CA GLU A 73 4.10 12.25 -11.18
C GLU A 73 5.27 11.30 -11.53
N ASN A 74 5.82 10.62 -10.52
CA ASN A 74 6.85 9.60 -10.72
C ASN A 74 6.28 8.28 -11.25
N TYR A 75 5.00 8.02 -11.06
CA TYR A 75 4.35 6.74 -11.37
C TYR A 75 3.31 6.82 -12.47
N CYS A 76 2.74 8.00 -12.71
CA CYS A 76 1.68 8.23 -13.68
C CYS A 76 2.10 9.28 -14.71
N GLN A 77 1.49 9.23 -15.88
CA GLN A 77 1.74 10.15 -16.99
C GLN A 77 0.41 10.66 -17.56
N ASN A 78 0.50 11.72 -18.39
CA ASN A 78 -0.67 12.35 -19.00
C ASN A 78 -1.76 12.69 -17.97
N ILE A 79 -1.33 13.20 -16.81
CA ILE A 79 -2.19 13.48 -15.67
C ILE A 79 -3.09 14.68 -16.02
N PRO A 80 -4.43 14.51 -16.06
CA PRO A 80 -5.32 15.62 -16.40
C PRO A 80 -5.36 16.68 -15.30
N PRO A 81 -5.62 17.96 -15.62
CA PRO A 81 -5.72 19.02 -14.61
C PRO A 81 -6.75 18.75 -13.51
N GLN A 82 -7.82 18.02 -13.84
CA GLN A 82 -8.85 17.62 -12.88
C GLN A 82 -8.30 16.77 -11.73
N ALA A 83 -7.27 15.96 -11.99
CA ALA A 83 -6.64 15.15 -10.94
C ALA A 83 -5.96 16.03 -9.87
N TYR A 84 -5.28 17.09 -10.27
CA TYR A 84 -4.67 18.06 -9.35
C TYR A 84 -5.75 18.79 -8.53
N ALA A 85 -6.83 19.18 -9.15
CA ALA A 85 -7.95 19.86 -8.47
C ALA A 85 -8.61 18.93 -7.45
N LEU A 86 -8.84 17.66 -7.79
CA LEU A 86 -9.40 16.66 -6.88
C LEU A 86 -8.46 16.39 -5.70
N ALA A 87 -7.16 16.26 -5.94
CA ALA A 87 -6.17 16.07 -4.89
C ALA A 87 -6.14 17.26 -3.92
N GLU A 88 -6.23 18.49 -4.42
CA GLU A 88 -6.26 19.68 -3.59
C GLU A 88 -7.45 19.70 -2.62
N HIS A 89 -8.62 19.20 -3.07
CA HIS A 89 -9.83 19.19 -2.25
C HIS A 89 -9.98 17.96 -1.35
N TYR A 90 -9.50 16.79 -1.78
CA TYR A 90 -9.83 15.51 -1.13
C TYR A 90 -8.62 14.76 -0.57
N TRP A 91 -7.41 15.17 -0.86
CA TRP A 91 -6.19 14.58 -0.31
C TRP A 91 -5.56 15.45 0.77
N PRO A 92 -5.06 14.82 1.85
CA PRO A 92 -5.14 13.40 2.17
C PRO A 92 -6.57 12.96 2.50
N GLY A 93 -6.92 11.73 2.13
CA GLY A 93 -8.25 11.20 2.35
C GLY A 93 -8.56 9.95 1.52
N PRO A 94 -9.80 9.46 1.59
CA PRO A 94 -10.16 8.14 1.03
C PRO A 94 -10.42 8.15 -0.49
N LEU A 95 -10.15 9.24 -1.20
CA LEU A 95 -10.30 9.29 -2.64
C LEU A 95 -9.19 8.52 -3.34
N THR A 96 -9.53 7.50 -4.11
CA THR A 96 -8.63 6.84 -5.06
C THR A 96 -8.89 7.37 -6.46
N MET A 97 -7.85 7.85 -7.13
CA MET A 97 -7.92 8.25 -8.53
C MET A 97 -7.28 7.17 -9.41
N ILE A 98 -7.87 6.91 -10.56
CA ILE A 98 -7.31 5.98 -11.55
C ILE A 98 -6.70 6.80 -12.68
N LEU A 99 -5.38 6.70 -12.82
CA LEU A 99 -4.59 7.49 -13.75
C LEU A 99 -3.80 6.58 -14.69
N GLU A 100 -3.25 7.15 -15.77
CA GLU A 100 -2.44 6.39 -16.71
C GLU A 100 -1.11 5.98 -16.08
N ASP A 101 -0.80 4.69 -16.10
CA ASP A 101 0.43 4.12 -15.56
C ASP A 101 1.63 4.46 -16.44
N LYS A 102 2.70 4.92 -15.81
CA LYS A 102 3.98 5.23 -16.46
C LYS A 102 4.89 4.01 -16.61
N GLY A 103 4.53 2.89 -16.01
CA GLY A 103 5.30 1.65 -16.08
C GLY A 103 6.41 1.52 -15.05
N VAL A 104 6.40 2.29 -13.97
CA VAL A 104 7.40 2.23 -12.89
C VAL A 104 7.05 1.17 -11.85
N VAL A 105 5.76 1.01 -11.53
CA VAL A 105 5.33 -0.06 -10.62
C VAL A 105 5.41 -1.42 -11.29
N SER A 106 5.51 -2.47 -10.48
CA SER A 106 5.40 -3.84 -10.98
C SER A 106 4.12 -4.04 -11.78
N ALA A 107 4.19 -4.71 -12.93
CA ALA A 107 3.01 -5.04 -13.73
C ALA A 107 2.00 -5.91 -12.96
N LEU A 108 2.42 -6.59 -11.90
CA LEU A 108 1.54 -7.36 -11.02
C LEU A 108 0.59 -6.48 -10.21
N VAL A 109 0.91 -5.20 -10.01
CA VAL A 109 0.05 -4.27 -9.25
C VAL A 109 -1.28 -4.05 -9.97
N ASN A 110 -1.26 -3.86 -11.28
CA ASN A 110 -2.43 -3.50 -12.08
C ASN A 110 -2.77 -4.52 -13.19
N ASP A 111 -2.17 -5.70 -13.13
CA ASP A 111 -2.35 -6.76 -14.14
C ASP A 111 -2.09 -6.27 -15.58
N GLY A 112 -1.13 -5.35 -15.75
CA GLY A 112 -0.77 -4.78 -17.04
C GLY A 112 -1.88 -3.95 -17.71
N SER A 113 -2.85 -3.46 -16.95
CA SER A 113 -4.02 -2.73 -17.47
C SER A 113 -3.70 -1.38 -18.11
N GLY A 114 -2.52 -0.81 -17.84
CA GLY A 114 -2.15 0.53 -18.30
C GLY A 114 -2.67 1.67 -17.41
N THR A 115 -3.41 1.35 -16.35
CA THR A 115 -3.90 2.32 -15.38
C THR A 115 -3.44 1.96 -13.97
N LEU A 116 -3.36 2.95 -13.09
CA LEU A 116 -2.93 2.81 -11.72
C LEU A 116 -3.86 3.59 -10.79
N GLY A 117 -4.43 2.91 -9.79
CA GLY A 117 -5.16 3.56 -8.72
C GLY A 117 -4.19 4.17 -7.71
N VAL A 118 -4.35 5.45 -7.39
CA VAL A 118 -3.49 6.19 -6.45
C VAL A 118 -4.33 6.84 -5.36
N ARG A 119 -3.85 6.78 -4.13
CA ARG A 119 -4.49 7.39 -2.96
C ARG A 119 -3.45 7.97 -2.01
N CYS A 120 -3.75 9.14 -1.46
CA CYS A 120 -2.95 9.76 -0.40
C CYS A 120 -3.68 9.57 0.94
N PRO A 121 -3.27 8.61 1.79
CA PRO A 121 -3.99 8.31 3.01
C PRO A 121 -3.81 9.41 4.06
N ASP A 122 -4.88 9.69 4.80
CA ASP A 122 -4.87 10.65 5.90
C ASP A 122 -4.53 9.95 7.22
N HIS A 123 -3.27 9.60 7.37
CA HIS A 123 -2.76 9.06 8.63
C HIS A 123 -1.28 9.43 8.79
N PRO A 124 -0.90 10.10 9.87
CA PRO A 124 0.47 10.62 10.03
C PRO A 124 1.53 9.52 10.06
N LEU A 125 1.25 8.37 10.65
CA LEU A 125 2.17 7.24 10.69
C LEU A 125 2.46 6.71 9.27
N THR A 126 1.42 6.45 8.51
CA THR A 126 1.54 5.92 7.14
C THR A 126 2.19 6.94 6.22
N GLN A 127 1.90 8.22 6.38
CA GLN A 127 2.59 9.28 5.65
C GLN A 127 4.08 9.33 5.98
N ALA A 128 4.46 9.16 7.25
CA ALA A 128 5.87 9.09 7.65
C ALA A 128 6.59 7.89 7.02
N ILE A 129 5.94 6.72 6.98
CA ILE A 129 6.48 5.52 6.35
C ILE A 129 6.68 5.75 4.84
N LEU A 130 5.69 6.30 4.16
CA LEU A 130 5.76 6.61 2.72
C LEU A 130 6.92 7.56 2.41
N ARG A 131 7.06 8.64 3.18
CA ARG A 131 8.14 9.62 2.99
C ARG A 131 9.52 9.01 3.20
N GLN A 132 9.69 8.21 4.23
CA GLN A 132 10.98 7.59 4.54
C GLN A 132 11.31 6.44 3.58
N ALA A 133 10.33 5.66 3.16
CA ALA A 133 10.51 4.60 2.17
C ALA A 133 10.84 5.20 0.78
N GLY A 134 10.29 6.36 0.46
CA GLY A 134 10.56 7.06 -0.79
C GLY A 134 9.96 6.42 -2.03
N VAL A 135 9.07 5.46 -1.86
CA VAL A 135 8.38 4.72 -2.94
C VAL A 135 6.90 4.61 -2.67
N ALA A 136 6.09 4.46 -3.71
CA ALA A 136 4.68 4.12 -3.58
C ALA A 136 4.53 2.69 -3.02
N LEU A 137 3.53 2.50 -2.18
CA LEU A 137 3.24 1.21 -1.56
C LEU A 137 1.94 0.65 -2.12
N ALA A 138 1.98 -0.57 -2.67
CA ALA A 138 0.76 -1.30 -2.97
C ALA A 138 0.16 -1.76 -1.63
N ALA A 139 -1.07 -1.36 -1.34
CA ALA A 139 -1.65 -1.56 -0.02
C ALA A 139 -3.16 -1.81 -0.09
N PRO A 140 -3.59 -3.03 -0.42
CA PRO A 140 -4.96 -3.45 -0.21
C PRO A 140 -5.27 -3.56 1.28
N SER A 141 -6.55 -3.75 1.63
CA SER A 141 -6.94 -3.99 3.03
C SER A 141 -6.21 -5.21 3.62
N ALA A 142 -5.85 -5.13 4.91
CA ALA A 142 -5.03 -6.14 5.60
C ALA A 142 -5.88 -7.32 6.10
N ASN A 143 -6.61 -7.97 5.21
CA ASN A 143 -7.43 -9.16 5.45
C ASN A 143 -7.21 -10.19 4.35
N PRO A 144 -7.41 -11.48 4.63
CA PRO A 144 -7.55 -12.45 3.56
C PRO A 144 -8.72 -12.05 2.65
N SER A 145 -8.61 -12.32 1.36
CA SER A 145 -9.65 -11.95 0.40
C SER A 145 -11.01 -12.50 0.85
N ASP A 146 -12.05 -11.69 0.68
CA ASP A 146 -13.44 -11.99 1.06
C ASP A 146 -13.72 -12.06 2.58
N GLN A 147 -12.76 -11.68 3.42
CA GLN A 147 -12.94 -11.51 4.86
C GLN A 147 -13.14 -10.03 5.23
N PRO A 148 -13.72 -9.71 6.41
CA PRO A 148 -13.88 -8.34 6.86
C PRO A 148 -12.56 -7.57 6.95
N SER A 149 -12.56 -6.31 6.54
CA SER A 149 -11.39 -5.45 6.60
C SER A 149 -11.07 -5.05 8.05
N PRO A 150 -9.81 -5.15 8.50
CA PRO A 150 -9.46 -4.88 9.88
C PRO A 150 -9.36 -3.38 10.15
N LYS A 151 -9.82 -2.99 11.34
CA LYS A 151 -9.74 -1.60 11.85
C LYS A 151 -8.76 -1.45 12.99
N THR A 152 -8.18 -2.54 13.47
CA THR A 152 -7.22 -2.54 14.58
C THR A 152 -6.03 -3.43 14.24
N ALA A 153 -4.89 -3.14 14.88
CA ALA A 153 -3.69 -3.97 14.75
C ALA A 153 -3.94 -5.41 15.25
N GLN A 154 -4.78 -5.58 16.27
CA GLN A 154 -5.12 -6.90 16.78
C GLN A 154 -5.87 -7.74 15.75
N GLU A 155 -6.83 -7.15 15.03
CA GLU A 155 -7.54 -7.83 13.95
C GLU A 155 -6.60 -8.27 12.82
N VAL A 156 -5.58 -7.46 12.52
CA VAL A 156 -4.53 -7.83 11.55
C VAL A 156 -3.73 -9.03 12.05
N LEU A 157 -3.33 -9.03 13.33
CA LEU A 157 -2.62 -10.17 13.93
C LEU A 157 -3.47 -11.44 13.90
N ASP A 158 -4.76 -11.32 14.17
CA ASP A 158 -5.68 -12.47 14.14
C ASP A 158 -5.70 -13.13 12.76
N TYR A 159 -5.50 -12.36 11.69
CA TYR A 159 -5.42 -12.89 10.33
C TYR A 159 -4.02 -13.38 9.93
N PHE A 160 -2.96 -12.65 10.30
CA PHE A 160 -1.66 -12.78 9.63
C PHE A 160 -0.48 -13.02 10.57
N ASP A 161 -0.70 -13.30 11.86
CA ASP A 161 0.43 -13.56 12.76
C ASP A 161 1.32 -14.70 12.21
N GLY A 162 2.61 -14.42 12.13
CA GLY A 162 3.59 -15.33 11.56
C GLY A 162 3.74 -15.27 10.03
N HIS A 163 2.91 -14.50 9.34
CA HIS A 163 2.92 -14.39 7.87
C HIS A 163 3.42 -13.04 7.35
N ILE A 164 3.44 -12.02 8.20
CA ILE A 164 3.87 -10.67 7.83
C ILE A 164 4.89 -10.12 8.82
#